data_84584d94c03c9eb688b2235f77c63b12
#
_entry.id   84584d94c03c9eb688b2235f77c63b12
#
_cell.length_a   1.000
_cell.length_b   1.000
_cell.length_c   1.000
_cell.angle_alpha   90.00
_cell.angle_beta   90.00
_cell.angle_gamma   90.00
#
_symmetry.space_group_name_H-M   'P 1'
#
loop_
_entity.id
_entity.type
_entity.pdbx_description
1 polymer ?
#
loop_
_entity_poly.entity_id
_entity_poly.type
_entity_poly.pdbx_seq_one_letter_code
_entity_poly.pdbx_strand_id
1 'polypeptide(L)'
;MALATFKATSKLVKGLQVDTHVRNFTVRMDEPPSLGGTDTGMNPVEALLAALGSCQAIVAGAFAKSQGIDLQDFWLDVEGDLDPDGFLKGAPGVRMGFQEVRITPHIKTSSSAEDVAKFIKFVESRCPVGD
;
A
#
# COMPACT_ATOMS: atom_id res chain seq x y z
N MET A 1 -10.80 1.55 25.49
CA MET A 1 -10.63 1.97 24.10
C MET A 1 -11.69 1.37 23.21
N ALA A 2 -12.38 2.18 22.45
CA ALA A 2 -13.35 1.70 21.48
C ALA A 2 -12.62 1.26 20.19
N LEU A 3 -13.06 0.13 19.63
CA LEU A 3 -12.58 -0.29 18.33
C LEU A 3 -13.26 0.51 17.23
N ALA A 4 -12.52 0.84 16.18
CA ALA A 4 -13.06 1.44 14.96
C ALA A 4 -13.24 0.35 13.91
N THR A 5 -14.37 0.36 13.21
CA THR A 5 -14.66 -0.61 12.15
C THR A 5 -14.61 0.09 10.79
N PHE A 6 -13.83 -0.46 9.88
CA PHE A 6 -13.73 0.00 8.50
C PHE A 6 -14.38 -1.05 7.60
N LYS A 7 -15.05 -0.60 6.54
CA LYS A 7 -15.82 -1.49 5.66
C LYS A 7 -15.49 -1.22 4.20
N ALA A 8 -15.47 -2.28 3.41
CA ALA A 8 -15.38 -2.22 1.96
C ALA A 8 -16.29 -3.29 1.36
N THR A 9 -16.84 -3.02 0.20
CA THR A 9 -17.63 -4.00 -0.58
C THR A 9 -17.00 -4.11 -1.96
N SER A 10 -16.61 -5.33 -2.34
CA SER A 10 -16.01 -5.62 -3.62
C SER A 10 -16.91 -6.54 -4.43
N LYS A 11 -17.29 -6.08 -5.63
CA LYS A 11 -18.22 -6.81 -6.49
C LYS A 11 -17.59 -7.12 -7.84
N LEU A 12 -17.60 -8.38 -8.23
CA LEU A 12 -17.21 -8.80 -9.58
C LEU A 12 -18.28 -8.30 -10.56
N VAL A 13 -17.86 -7.49 -11.52
CA VAL A 13 -18.79 -6.82 -12.45
C VAL A 13 -18.84 -7.52 -13.80
N LYS A 14 -17.67 -7.66 -14.45
CA LYS A 14 -17.56 -8.27 -15.77
C LYS A 14 -16.15 -8.84 -15.93
N GLY A 15 -16.06 -10.11 -16.33
CA GLY A 15 -14.76 -10.76 -16.43
C GLY A 15 -14.05 -10.74 -15.08
N LEU A 16 -12.85 -10.14 -15.02
CA LEU A 16 -12.10 -9.96 -13.79
C LEU A 16 -12.18 -8.53 -13.23
N GLN A 17 -13.03 -7.70 -13.82
CA GLN A 17 -13.24 -6.34 -13.32
C GLN A 17 -14.01 -6.38 -12.01
N VAL A 18 -13.48 -5.71 -10.99
CA VAL A 18 -14.08 -5.61 -9.65
C VAL A 18 -14.26 -4.16 -9.31
N ASP A 19 -15.47 -3.78 -8.90
CA ASP A 19 -15.70 -2.46 -8.32
C ASP A 19 -15.70 -2.57 -6.80
N THR A 20 -14.81 -1.83 -6.17
CA THR A 20 -14.69 -1.78 -4.72
C THR A 20 -15.21 -0.44 -4.22
N HIS A 21 -16.16 -0.51 -3.30
CA HIS A 21 -16.81 0.66 -2.72
C HIS A 21 -16.44 0.81 -1.25
N VAL A 22 -16.00 2.00 -0.89
CA VAL A 22 -15.75 2.40 0.49
C VAL A 22 -16.38 3.77 0.69
N ARG A 23 -17.39 3.86 1.56
CA ARG A 23 -18.17 5.09 1.73
C ARG A 23 -18.72 5.58 0.38
N ASN A 24 -18.30 6.78 -0.09
CA ASN A 24 -18.72 7.34 -1.39
C ASN A 24 -17.67 7.13 -2.50
N PHE A 25 -16.60 6.37 -2.21
CA PHE A 25 -15.53 6.16 -3.16
C PHE A 25 -15.66 4.82 -3.85
N THR A 26 -15.34 4.80 -5.14
CA THR A 26 -15.30 3.58 -5.93
C THR A 26 -13.94 3.46 -6.60
N VAL A 27 -13.32 2.29 -6.49
CA VAL A 27 -12.08 1.95 -7.17
C VAL A 27 -12.31 0.73 -8.03
N ARG A 28 -11.99 0.85 -9.33
CA ARG A 28 -11.99 -0.29 -10.25
C ARG A 28 -10.68 -1.05 -10.08
N MET A 29 -10.78 -2.36 -9.85
CA MET A 29 -9.66 -3.29 -9.90
C MET A 29 -9.84 -4.25 -11.07
N ASP A 30 -8.74 -4.69 -11.66
CA ASP A 30 -8.75 -5.60 -12.81
C ASP A 30 -7.41 -6.34 -12.82
N GLU A 31 -7.17 -7.11 -13.85
CA GLU A 31 -5.89 -7.73 -14.12
C GLU A 31 -5.40 -7.30 -15.51
N PRO A 32 -4.09 -7.36 -15.78
CA PRO A 32 -3.59 -7.14 -17.12
C PRO A 32 -4.02 -8.28 -18.06
N PRO A 33 -3.98 -8.06 -19.39
CA PRO A 33 -4.38 -9.09 -20.34
C PRO A 33 -3.61 -10.41 -20.19
N SER A 34 -2.35 -10.34 -19.78
CA SER A 34 -1.53 -11.53 -19.54
C SER A 34 -2.09 -12.44 -18.44
N LEU A 35 -2.93 -11.92 -17.57
CA LEU A 35 -3.61 -12.66 -16.50
C LEU A 35 -5.12 -12.79 -16.74
N GLY A 36 -5.57 -12.51 -17.95
CA GLY A 36 -6.97 -12.69 -18.34
C GLY A 36 -7.87 -11.49 -18.10
N GLY A 37 -7.32 -10.35 -17.75
CA GLY A 37 -8.07 -9.13 -17.51
C GLY A 37 -8.14 -8.20 -18.72
N THR A 38 -8.70 -7.01 -18.50
CA THR A 38 -8.86 -5.97 -19.53
C THR A 38 -8.08 -4.68 -19.20
N ASP A 39 -7.28 -4.72 -18.14
CA ASP A 39 -6.38 -3.62 -17.75
C ASP A 39 -7.10 -2.28 -17.51
N THR A 40 -8.28 -2.33 -16.92
CA THR A 40 -9.07 -1.13 -16.59
C THR A 40 -8.80 -0.57 -15.19
N GLY A 41 -7.94 -1.20 -14.44
CA GLY A 41 -7.53 -0.76 -13.11
C GLY A 41 -6.32 -1.55 -12.62
N MET A 42 -5.72 -1.08 -11.53
CA MET A 42 -4.66 -1.82 -10.89
C MET A 42 -5.20 -3.14 -10.33
N ASN A 43 -4.34 -4.13 -10.20
CA ASN A 43 -4.76 -5.38 -9.57
C ASN A 43 -4.68 -5.27 -8.03
N PRO A 44 -5.30 -6.21 -7.30
CA PRO A 44 -5.31 -6.15 -5.83
C PRO A 44 -3.93 -6.22 -5.18
N VAL A 45 -2.98 -6.90 -5.80
CA VAL A 45 -1.60 -7.00 -5.30
C VAL A 45 -0.91 -5.64 -5.38
N GLU A 46 -1.07 -4.96 -6.51
CA GLU A 46 -0.58 -3.59 -6.69
C GLU A 46 -1.29 -2.62 -5.74
N ALA A 47 -2.61 -2.81 -5.55
CA ALA A 47 -3.39 -1.99 -4.63
C ALA A 47 -2.95 -2.13 -3.17
N LEU A 48 -2.51 -3.32 -2.77
CA LEU A 48 -1.95 -3.54 -1.43
C LEU A 48 -0.67 -2.72 -1.24
N LEU A 49 0.22 -2.73 -2.22
CA LEU A 49 1.45 -1.92 -2.19
C LEU A 49 1.11 -0.42 -2.18
N ALA A 50 0.13 -0.02 -2.99
CA ALA A 50 -0.34 1.37 -3.02
C ALA A 50 -0.94 1.79 -1.68
N ALA A 51 -1.71 0.93 -1.03
CA ALA A 51 -2.28 1.18 0.29
C ALA A 51 -1.19 1.35 1.34
N LEU A 52 -0.18 0.51 1.31
CA LEU A 52 0.96 0.59 2.24
C LEU A 52 1.71 1.92 2.08
N GLY A 53 2.06 2.29 0.85
CA GLY A 53 2.72 3.56 0.57
C GLY A 53 1.88 4.76 0.96
N SER A 54 0.59 4.73 0.63
CA SER A 54 -0.35 5.81 0.98
C SER A 54 -0.49 5.97 2.49
N CYS A 55 -0.56 4.87 3.22
CA CYS A 55 -0.66 4.89 4.67
C CYS A 55 0.56 5.57 5.30
N GLN A 56 1.75 5.19 4.89
CA GLN A 56 2.98 5.80 5.41
C GLN A 56 3.08 7.29 5.02
N ALA A 57 2.69 7.65 3.81
CA ALA A 57 2.67 9.05 3.37
C ALA A 57 1.70 9.89 4.21
N ILE A 58 0.51 9.37 4.50
CA ILE A 58 -0.47 10.06 5.35
C ILE A 58 0.05 10.20 6.77
N VAL A 59 0.66 9.16 7.34
CA VAL A 59 1.26 9.23 8.67
C VAL A 59 2.36 10.29 8.71
N ALA A 60 3.22 10.33 7.69
CA ALA A 60 4.25 11.35 7.59
C ALA A 60 3.65 12.76 7.57
N GLY A 61 2.65 12.99 6.72
CA GLY A 61 1.97 14.29 6.62
C GLY A 61 1.28 14.69 7.91
N ALA A 62 0.65 13.74 8.59
CA ALA A 62 -0.09 14.01 9.83
C ALA A 62 0.81 14.35 11.01
N PHE A 63 1.99 13.75 11.10
CA PHE A 63 2.83 13.83 12.30
C PHE A 63 4.13 14.63 12.12
N ALA A 64 4.47 15.06 10.92
CA ALA A 64 5.73 15.77 10.67
C ALA A 64 5.92 16.96 11.61
N LYS A 65 4.90 17.79 11.73
CA LYS A 65 4.97 18.99 12.58
C LYS A 65 5.22 18.65 14.05
N SER A 66 4.48 17.68 14.60
CA SER A 66 4.63 17.27 15.99
C SER A 66 5.97 16.59 16.26
N GLN A 67 6.58 16.02 15.22
CA GLN A 67 7.90 15.39 15.31
C GLN A 67 9.04 16.35 14.97
N GLY A 68 8.75 17.63 14.79
CA GLY A 68 9.76 18.66 14.52
C GLY A 68 10.37 18.58 13.13
N ILE A 69 9.67 18.00 12.18
CA ILE A 69 10.14 17.85 10.79
C ILE A 69 9.49 18.92 9.91
N ASP A 70 10.33 19.63 9.16
CA ASP A 70 9.91 20.52 8.09
C ASP A 70 9.69 19.70 6.82
N LEU A 71 8.47 19.18 6.64
CA LEU A 71 8.14 18.31 5.51
C LEU A 71 7.81 19.15 4.28
N GLN A 72 8.74 19.20 3.32
CA GLN A 72 8.57 19.93 2.06
C GLN A 72 8.00 19.02 0.97
N ASP A 73 8.46 17.78 0.90
CA ASP A 73 7.93 16.76 0.00
C ASP A 73 8.20 15.38 0.60
N PHE A 74 7.35 14.42 0.29
CA PHE A 74 7.46 13.05 0.78
C PHE A 74 6.76 12.09 -0.17
N TRP A 75 7.48 11.07 -0.61
CA TRP A 75 6.87 9.97 -1.36
C TRP A 75 7.62 8.67 -1.09
N LEU A 76 6.99 7.56 -1.43
CA LEU A 76 7.56 6.24 -1.22
C LEU A 76 7.45 5.43 -2.49
N ASP A 77 8.53 4.74 -2.83
CA ASP A 77 8.50 3.67 -3.79
C ASP A 77 8.32 2.37 -3.01
N VAL A 78 7.31 1.60 -3.37
CA VAL A 78 6.96 0.35 -2.71
C VAL A 78 6.93 -0.75 -3.76
N GLU A 79 7.72 -1.79 -3.56
CA GLU A 79 7.74 -2.93 -4.45
C GLU A 79 7.74 -4.23 -3.66
N GLY A 80 7.28 -5.30 -4.28
CA GLY A 80 7.21 -6.60 -3.62
C GLY A 80 7.39 -7.73 -4.61
N ASP A 81 7.92 -8.83 -4.14
CA ASP A 81 8.16 -10.03 -4.92
C ASP A 81 7.15 -11.11 -4.57
N LEU A 82 6.49 -11.63 -5.58
CA LEU A 82 5.46 -12.64 -5.48
C LEU A 82 5.77 -13.75 -6.49
N ASP A 83 5.72 -15.00 -6.05
CA ASP A 83 5.84 -16.14 -6.96
C ASP A 83 4.47 -16.50 -7.51
N PRO A 84 4.22 -16.31 -8.82
CA PRO A 84 2.92 -16.58 -9.41
C PRO A 84 2.46 -18.04 -9.27
N ASP A 85 3.37 -18.99 -9.13
CA ASP A 85 3.04 -20.40 -9.00
C ASP A 85 2.27 -20.69 -7.71
N GLY A 86 2.39 -19.84 -6.70
CA GLY A 86 1.62 -19.94 -5.47
C GLY A 86 0.13 -19.81 -5.70
N PHE A 87 -0.28 -18.75 -6.40
CA PHE A 87 -1.71 -18.50 -6.64
C PHE A 87 -2.25 -19.10 -7.93
N LEU A 88 -1.48 -19.16 -9.00
CA LEU A 88 -1.95 -19.70 -10.29
C LEU A 88 -2.04 -21.22 -10.28
N LYS A 89 -1.11 -21.91 -9.61
CA LYS A 89 -1.01 -23.37 -9.62
C LYS A 89 -1.28 -24.00 -8.25
N GLY A 90 -1.30 -23.19 -7.18
CA GLY A 90 -1.37 -23.73 -5.83
C GLY A 90 -0.18 -24.64 -5.52
N ALA A 91 1.01 -24.33 -6.05
CA ALA A 91 2.17 -25.20 -5.92
C ALA A 91 2.53 -25.44 -4.46
N PRO A 92 2.75 -26.71 -4.05
CA PRO A 92 3.12 -27.02 -2.66
C PRO A 92 4.41 -26.33 -2.25
N GLY A 93 4.42 -25.74 -1.05
CA GLY A 93 5.59 -25.08 -0.51
C GLY A 93 5.86 -23.68 -1.08
N VAL A 94 5.05 -23.20 -2.01
CA VAL A 94 5.16 -21.86 -2.58
C VAL A 94 4.17 -20.94 -1.88
N ARG A 95 4.68 -19.85 -1.28
CA ARG A 95 3.85 -18.85 -0.62
C ARG A 95 2.97 -18.13 -1.65
N MET A 96 1.68 -17.96 -1.33
CA MET A 96 0.76 -17.24 -2.22
C MET A 96 0.98 -15.72 -2.21
N GLY A 97 1.36 -15.17 -1.08
CA GLY A 97 1.55 -13.72 -0.91
C GLY A 97 2.98 -13.28 -1.20
N PHE A 98 3.25 -12.03 -0.89
CA PHE A 98 4.59 -11.48 -1.05
C PHE A 98 5.61 -12.25 -0.20
N GLN A 99 6.74 -12.55 -0.81
CA GLN A 99 7.90 -13.10 -0.12
C GLN A 99 8.73 -11.99 0.52
N GLU A 100 8.79 -10.84 -0.13
CA GLU A 100 9.50 -9.67 0.33
C GLU A 100 8.79 -8.41 -0.17
N VAL A 101 8.74 -7.40 0.67
CA VAL A 101 8.27 -6.06 0.31
C VAL A 101 9.37 -5.07 0.68
N ARG A 102 9.71 -4.19 -0.26
CA ARG A 102 10.73 -3.17 -0.09
C ARG A 102 10.09 -1.80 -0.17
N ILE A 103 10.40 -0.95 0.80
CA ILE A 103 9.89 0.41 0.88
C ILE A 103 11.07 1.36 0.84
N THR A 104 11.03 2.32 -0.09
CA THR A 104 12.07 3.35 -0.21
C THR A 104 11.42 4.70 -0.03
N PRO A 105 11.51 5.31 1.17
CA PRO A 105 10.99 6.65 1.39
C PRO A 105 11.94 7.71 0.81
N HIS A 106 11.34 8.77 0.25
CA HIS A 106 12.03 9.95 -0.25
C HIS A 106 11.46 11.17 0.46
N ILE A 107 12.35 11.98 1.02
CA ILE A 107 11.94 13.14 1.78
C ILE A 107 12.74 14.37 1.35
N LYS A 108 12.03 15.49 1.15
CA LYS A 108 12.64 16.78 0.99
C LYS A 108 12.37 17.60 2.26
N THR A 109 13.45 18.00 2.93
CA THR A 109 13.36 18.67 4.22
C THR A 109 14.65 19.43 4.51
N SER A 110 14.55 20.47 5.34
CA SER A 110 15.71 21.15 5.92
C SER A 110 16.21 20.52 7.23
N SER A 111 15.47 19.53 7.74
CA SER A 111 15.85 18.84 8.98
C SER A 111 17.11 18.00 8.79
N SER A 112 17.81 17.69 9.90
CA SER A 112 19.05 16.92 9.85
C SER A 112 18.80 15.47 9.44
N ALA A 113 19.84 14.80 8.94
CA ALA A 113 19.76 13.38 8.59
C ALA A 113 19.41 12.52 9.81
N GLU A 114 19.89 12.87 11.00
CA GLU A 114 19.57 12.18 12.25
C GLU A 114 18.08 12.29 12.57
N ASP A 115 17.52 13.49 12.48
CA ASP A 115 16.10 13.73 12.74
C ASP A 115 15.22 13.03 11.71
N VAL A 116 15.62 13.01 10.45
CA VAL A 116 14.93 12.28 9.37
C VAL A 116 14.89 10.78 9.68
N ALA A 117 16.03 10.20 10.10
CA ALA A 117 16.09 8.77 10.42
C ALA A 117 15.12 8.40 11.55
N LYS A 118 15.05 9.24 12.60
CA LYS A 118 14.09 9.04 13.70
C LYS A 118 12.64 9.17 13.22
N PHE A 119 12.38 10.15 12.36
CA PHE A 119 11.05 10.38 11.80
C PHE A 119 10.58 9.19 10.97
N ILE A 120 11.42 8.64 10.10
CA ILE A 120 11.08 7.47 9.28
C ILE A 120 10.72 6.28 10.18
N LYS A 121 11.48 6.02 11.23
CA LYS A 121 11.14 4.96 12.20
C LYS A 121 9.79 5.21 12.87
N PHE A 122 9.53 6.46 13.23
CA PHE A 122 8.24 6.85 13.81
C PHE A 122 7.09 6.56 12.85
N VAL A 123 7.24 6.96 11.58
CA VAL A 123 6.23 6.72 10.54
C VAL A 123 5.93 5.22 10.41
N GLU A 124 6.96 4.40 10.33
CA GLU A 124 6.80 2.95 10.25
C GLU A 124 6.08 2.38 11.47
N SER A 125 6.34 2.89 12.64
CA SER A 125 5.73 2.42 13.88
C SER A 125 4.25 2.76 14.02
N ARG A 126 3.75 3.70 13.23
CA ARG A 126 2.36 4.17 13.31
C ARG A 126 1.50 3.79 12.12
N CYS A 127 2.06 3.08 11.16
CA CYS A 127 1.34 2.67 9.95
C CYS A 127 0.55 1.38 10.20
N PRO A 128 -0.80 1.43 10.31
CA PRO A 128 -1.57 0.21 10.57
C PRO A 128 -1.58 -0.76 9.39
N VAL A 129 -1.41 -0.26 8.15
CA VAL A 129 -1.37 -1.12 6.97
C VAL A 129 -0.05 -1.90 6.90
N GLY A 130 1.02 -1.38 7.49
CA GLY A 130 2.32 -2.03 7.52
C GLY A 130 2.52 -3.02 8.66
N ASP A 131 1.52 -3.18 9.52
CA ASP A 131 1.59 -4.09 10.67
C ASP A 131 1.48 -5.57 10.23
#